data_2b0fb24c8b1158381ef065e66402ddd9
#
_entry.id   2b0fb24c8b1158381ef065e66402ddd9
#
_cell.length_a   1.000
_cell.length_b   1.000
_cell.length_c   1.000
_cell.angle_alpha   90.00
_cell.angle_beta   90.00
_cell.angle_gamma   90.00
#
_symmetry.space_group_name_H-M   'P 1'
#
loop_
_entity.id
_entity.type
_entity.pdbx_description
1 polymer ?
#
loop_
_entity_poly.entity_id
_entity_poly.type
_entity_poly.pdbx_seq_one_letter_code
_entity_poly.pdbx_strand_id
1 'polypeptide(L)'
;EGNGGIIYPELHYGRDSLVGVALFLTHLANKKMTVSALRASYPQYYMSKNKIELTPQIDVDAILVAMTEKYKNEDITTIDGVKIDFAENWVHLRKSNTEPIIRIYTEAASQEKADVLALRIIDEIQAIAGI
;
A
#
# COMPACT_ATOMS: atom_id res chain seq x y z
N GLU A 1 -3.34 -3.07 -2.96
CA GLU A 1 -4.15 -1.89 -2.51
C GLU A 1 -5.31 -2.35 -1.63
N GLY A 2 -5.39 -1.87 -0.41
CA GLY A 2 -6.51 -2.16 0.50
C GLY A 2 -7.79 -1.40 0.11
N ASN A 3 -8.39 -1.75 -1.03
CA ASN A 3 -9.60 -1.10 -1.56
C ASN A 3 -10.85 -1.99 -1.52
N GLY A 4 -10.76 -3.17 -0.89
CA GLY A 4 -11.86 -4.14 -0.77
C GLY A 4 -12.14 -4.96 -2.04
N GLY A 5 -11.31 -4.83 -3.07
CA GLY A 5 -11.43 -5.69 -4.26
C GLY A 5 -10.91 -7.10 -3.98
N ILE A 6 -11.71 -8.11 -4.33
CA ILE A 6 -11.33 -9.52 -4.22
C ILE A 6 -11.07 -10.07 -5.61
N ILE A 7 -9.93 -10.73 -5.78
CA ILE A 7 -9.59 -11.51 -6.96
C ILE A 7 -9.33 -12.95 -6.51
N TYR A 8 -10.02 -13.89 -7.13
CA TYR A 8 -9.85 -15.31 -6.87
C TYR A 8 -9.41 -16.01 -8.17
N PRO A 9 -8.09 -16.19 -8.37
CA PRO A 9 -7.51 -16.63 -9.64
C PRO A 9 -8.03 -17.99 -10.14
N GLU A 10 -8.38 -18.90 -9.22
CA GLU A 10 -8.96 -20.20 -9.57
C GLU A 10 -10.32 -20.09 -10.28
N LEU A 11 -11.02 -18.97 -10.12
CA LEU A 11 -12.25 -18.67 -10.83
C LEU A 11 -11.99 -17.76 -12.04
N HIS A 12 -11.42 -16.57 -11.82
CA HIS A 12 -10.97 -15.63 -12.85
C HIS A 12 -10.14 -14.48 -12.23
N TYR A 13 -9.42 -13.71 -13.06
CA TYR A 13 -8.55 -12.61 -12.64
C TYR A 13 -9.27 -11.26 -12.49
N GLY A 14 -10.57 -11.17 -12.70
CA GLY A 14 -11.34 -9.97 -12.46
C GLY A 14 -11.69 -9.79 -10.98
N ARG A 15 -11.94 -8.55 -10.55
CA ARG A 15 -12.51 -8.29 -9.22
C ARG A 15 -13.94 -8.80 -9.16
N ASP A 16 -14.25 -9.62 -8.16
CA ASP A 16 -15.55 -10.26 -7.99
C ASP A 16 -16.04 -10.15 -6.54
N SER A 17 -17.05 -9.30 -6.34
CA SER A 17 -17.63 -9.08 -5.02
C SER A 17 -18.45 -10.27 -4.53
N LEU A 18 -19.09 -11.02 -5.42
CA LEU A 18 -19.91 -12.19 -5.04
C LEU A 18 -19.02 -13.32 -4.52
N VAL A 19 -17.91 -13.60 -5.20
CA VAL A 19 -16.91 -14.54 -4.72
C VAL A 19 -16.32 -14.10 -3.37
N GLY A 20 -16.05 -12.80 -3.21
CA GLY A 20 -15.58 -12.25 -1.95
C GLY A 20 -16.57 -12.49 -0.80
N VAL A 21 -17.86 -12.25 -1.03
CA VAL A 21 -18.93 -12.55 -0.06
C VAL A 21 -19.01 -14.03 0.25
N ALA A 22 -18.98 -14.90 -0.76
CA ALA A 22 -19.03 -16.35 -0.58
C ALA A 22 -17.86 -16.87 0.28
N LEU A 23 -16.63 -16.44 -0.03
CA LEU A 23 -15.44 -16.80 0.73
C LEU A 23 -15.54 -16.33 2.20
N PHE A 24 -15.97 -15.06 2.40
CA PHE A 24 -16.12 -14.51 3.74
C PHE A 24 -17.18 -15.26 4.57
N LEU A 25 -18.36 -15.52 4.01
CA LEU A 25 -19.43 -16.23 4.70
C LEU A 25 -19.04 -17.68 5.02
N THR A 26 -18.34 -18.35 4.10
CA THR A 26 -17.80 -19.70 4.34
C THR A 26 -16.79 -19.68 5.49
N HIS A 27 -15.88 -18.73 5.51
CA HIS A 27 -14.92 -18.57 6.59
C HIS A 27 -15.61 -18.28 7.92
N LEU A 28 -16.58 -17.36 7.94
CA LEU A 28 -17.36 -17.01 9.14
C LEU A 28 -18.10 -18.22 9.70
N ALA A 29 -18.76 -19.01 8.84
CA ALA A 29 -19.47 -20.23 9.22
C ALA A 29 -18.52 -21.27 9.82
N ASN A 30 -17.34 -21.48 9.22
CA ASN A 30 -16.34 -22.40 9.73
C ASN A 30 -15.78 -21.97 11.10
N LYS A 31 -15.62 -20.66 11.32
CA LYS A 31 -15.16 -20.10 12.59
C LYS A 31 -16.23 -20.11 13.68
N LYS A 32 -17.52 -20.25 13.34
CA LYS A 32 -18.66 -20.23 14.26
C LYS A 32 -18.66 -19.01 15.20
N MET A 33 -18.30 -17.86 14.65
CA MET A 33 -18.17 -16.59 15.37
C MET A 33 -19.14 -15.57 14.80
N THR A 34 -19.43 -14.51 15.56
CA THR A 34 -20.07 -13.31 15.02
C THR A 34 -19.05 -12.53 14.16
N VAL A 35 -19.54 -11.70 13.25
CA VAL A 35 -18.67 -10.85 12.41
C VAL A 35 -17.77 -9.95 13.26
N SER A 36 -18.33 -9.37 14.35
CA SER A 36 -17.57 -8.52 15.27
C SER A 36 -16.47 -9.27 16.01
N ALA A 37 -16.76 -10.50 16.48
CA ALA A 37 -15.76 -11.34 17.13
C ALA A 37 -14.67 -11.78 16.16
N LEU A 38 -15.03 -12.15 14.94
CA LEU A 38 -14.07 -12.49 13.90
C LEU A 38 -13.18 -11.28 13.55
N ARG A 39 -13.78 -10.10 13.37
CA ARG A 39 -13.02 -8.85 13.11
C ARG A 39 -12.04 -8.52 14.25
N ALA A 40 -12.46 -8.71 15.50
CA ALA A 40 -11.62 -8.46 16.67
C ALA A 40 -10.45 -9.46 16.80
N SER A 41 -10.53 -10.63 16.16
CA SER A 41 -9.46 -11.63 16.15
C SER A 41 -8.33 -11.33 15.16
N TYR A 42 -8.53 -10.39 14.25
CA TYR A 42 -7.52 -10.01 13.27
C TYR A 42 -6.58 -8.93 13.82
N PRO A 43 -5.30 -8.96 13.43
CA PRO A 43 -4.40 -7.87 13.76
C PRO A 43 -4.94 -6.55 13.19
N GLN A 44 -4.68 -5.47 13.90
CA GLN A 44 -5.10 -4.13 13.48
C GLN A 44 -3.93 -3.44 12.81
N TYR A 45 -4.16 -2.96 11.58
CA TYR A 45 -3.23 -2.13 10.83
C TYR A 45 -3.90 -0.83 10.42
N TYR A 46 -3.10 0.21 10.28
CA TYR A 46 -3.54 1.56 9.96
C TYR A 46 -2.79 2.04 8.73
N MET A 47 -3.53 2.58 7.77
CA MET A 47 -2.97 3.10 6.53
C MET A 47 -2.97 4.61 6.51
N SER A 48 -1.88 5.19 6.02
CA SER A 48 -1.81 6.60 5.61
C SER A 48 -1.71 6.66 4.09
N LYS A 49 -2.58 7.46 3.46
CA LYS A 49 -2.66 7.62 2.00
C LYS A 49 -2.36 9.06 1.64
N ASN A 50 -1.24 9.26 0.98
CA ASN A 50 -0.73 10.57 0.62
C ASN A 50 -0.44 10.65 -0.89
N LYS A 51 -0.25 11.86 -1.38
CA LYS A 51 0.25 12.13 -2.73
C LYS A 51 1.19 13.32 -2.71
N ILE A 52 2.15 13.32 -3.62
CA ILE A 52 2.95 14.49 -3.96
C ILE A 52 2.54 14.92 -5.36
N GLU A 53 2.19 16.18 -5.53
CA GLU A 53 1.98 16.80 -6.84
C GLU A 53 3.33 17.18 -7.41
N LEU A 54 3.56 16.82 -8.65
CA LEU A 54 4.82 17.02 -9.33
C LEU A 54 4.67 18.02 -10.46
N THR A 55 5.71 18.79 -10.69
CA THR A 55 5.79 19.61 -11.89
C THR A 55 6.21 18.73 -13.08
N PRO A 56 5.87 19.10 -14.33
CA PRO A 56 6.25 18.33 -15.52
C PRO A 56 7.76 18.13 -15.71
N GLN A 57 8.58 18.91 -15.00
CA GLN A 57 10.04 18.83 -15.05
C GLN A 57 10.63 17.73 -14.15
N ILE A 58 9.81 17.16 -13.24
CA ILE A 58 10.28 16.16 -12.29
C ILE A 58 10.15 14.76 -12.90
N ASP A 59 11.28 14.07 -13.01
CA ASP A 59 11.32 12.69 -13.48
C ASP A 59 10.95 11.73 -12.35
N VAL A 60 9.70 11.25 -12.39
CA VAL A 60 9.17 10.29 -11.41
C VAL A 60 9.92 8.96 -11.42
N ASP A 61 10.31 8.51 -12.60
CA ASP A 61 10.98 7.22 -12.74
C ASP A 61 12.38 7.29 -12.13
N ALA A 62 13.08 8.42 -12.29
CA ALA A 62 14.36 8.67 -11.61
C ALA A 62 14.20 8.70 -10.07
N ILE A 63 13.12 9.27 -9.55
CA ILE A 63 12.83 9.27 -8.10
C ILE A 63 12.62 7.83 -7.60
N LEU A 64 11.82 7.03 -8.30
CA LEU A 64 11.56 5.64 -7.91
C LEU A 64 12.86 4.79 -7.92
N VAL A 65 13.71 4.99 -8.91
CA VAL A 65 15.05 4.36 -8.97
C VAL A 65 15.91 4.78 -7.79
N ALA A 66 15.97 6.07 -7.47
CA ALA A 66 16.74 6.59 -6.35
C ALA A 66 16.24 6.03 -5.00
N MET A 67 14.91 5.92 -4.82
CA MET A 67 14.33 5.29 -3.63
C MET A 67 14.66 3.80 -3.55
N THR A 68 14.63 3.08 -4.65
CA THR A 68 15.04 1.66 -4.71
C THR A 68 16.50 1.50 -4.29
N GLU A 69 17.40 2.32 -4.81
CA GLU A 69 18.83 2.25 -4.43
C GLU A 69 19.06 2.64 -2.96
N LYS A 70 18.36 3.65 -2.47
CA LYS A 70 18.46 4.10 -1.08
C LYS A 70 18.07 2.99 -0.08
N TYR A 71 17.06 2.21 -0.42
CA TYR A 71 16.50 1.16 0.44
C TYR A 71 16.87 -0.26 0.01
N LYS A 72 17.91 -0.42 -0.80
CA LYS A 72 18.35 -1.72 -1.37
C LYS A 72 18.64 -2.84 -0.37
N ASN A 73 18.78 -2.51 0.91
CA ASN A 73 19.00 -3.50 1.98
C ASN A 73 17.69 -3.98 2.63
N GLU A 74 16.54 -3.37 2.24
CA GLU A 74 15.22 -3.78 2.67
C GLU A 74 14.59 -4.74 1.64
N ASP A 75 13.47 -5.34 1.99
CA ASP A 75 12.72 -6.15 1.04
C ASP A 75 11.95 -5.24 0.07
N ILE A 76 12.29 -5.30 -1.22
CA ILE A 76 11.75 -4.39 -2.25
C ILE A 76 11.04 -5.17 -3.33
N THR A 77 9.81 -4.73 -3.65
CA THR A 77 9.03 -5.20 -4.80
C THR A 77 8.82 -4.06 -5.79
N THR A 78 9.15 -4.32 -7.07
CA THR A 78 9.06 -3.32 -8.16
C THR A 78 8.05 -3.71 -9.26
N ILE A 79 7.07 -4.56 -8.96
CA ILE A 79 6.07 -5.03 -9.94
C ILE A 79 5.15 -3.90 -10.40
N ASP A 80 4.75 -3.00 -9.46
CA ASP A 80 3.91 -1.84 -9.74
C ASP A 80 4.38 -0.66 -8.88
N GLY A 81 5.27 0.15 -9.40
CA GLY A 81 5.98 1.17 -8.63
C GLY A 81 7.06 0.56 -7.74
N VAL A 82 7.25 1.09 -6.54
CA VAL A 82 8.24 0.61 -5.56
C VAL A 82 7.57 0.40 -4.22
N LYS A 83 7.49 -0.84 -3.77
CA LYS A 83 7.06 -1.21 -2.42
C LYS A 83 8.28 -1.61 -1.60
N ILE A 84 8.42 -1.03 -0.43
CA ILE A 84 9.51 -1.29 0.52
C ILE A 84 8.88 -1.84 1.78
N ASP A 85 9.21 -3.08 2.13
CA ASP A 85 8.78 -3.74 3.36
C ASP A 85 9.87 -3.62 4.42
N PHE A 86 9.53 -3.00 5.55
CA PHE A 86 10.35 -2.92 6.75
C PHE A 86 9.87 -3.98 7.77
N ALA A 87 10.57 -4.14 8.87
CA ALA A 87 10.25 -5.16 9.88
C ALA A 87 8.81 -5.07 10.44
N GLU A 88 8.25 -3.87 10.59
CA GLU A 88 6.93 -3.65 11.24
C GLU A 88 5.94 -2.82 10.41
N ASN A 89 6.34 -2.35 9.25
CA ASN A 89 5.55 -1.48 8.39
C ASN A 89 6.02 -1.55 6.95
N TRP A 90 5.26 -0.95 6.02
CA TRP A 90 5.67 -0.85 4.63
C TRP A 90 5.26 0.47 4.02
N VAL A 91 5.93 0.85 2.93
CA VAL A 91 5.55 1.96 2.06
C VAL A 91 5.44 1.48 0.61
N HIS A 92 4.45 1.98 -0.10
CA HIS A 92 4.28 1.77 -1.53
C HIS A 92 4.23 3.11 -2.26
N LEU A 93 5.15 3.29 -3.20
CA LEU A 93 5.30 4.45 -4.06
C LEU A 93 4.81 4.10 -5.46
N ARG A 94 3.84 4.83 -5.96
CA ARG A 94 3.22 4.53 -7.24
C ARG A 94 3.02 5.77 -8.07
N LYS A 95 3.55 5.76 -9.29
CA LYS A 95 3.27 6.78 -10.31
C LYS A 95 1.80 6.71 -10.73
N SER A 96 1.15 7.85 -10.86
CA SER A 96 -0.16 7.91 -11.50
C SER A 96 0.00 7.95 -13.01
N ASN A 97 -0.84 7.17 -13.71
CA ASN A 97 -0.85 7.17 -15.18
C ASN A 97 -1.69 8.30 -15.77
N THR A 98 -2.47 9.00 -14.96
CA THR A 98 -3.43 10.02 -15.43
C THR A 98 -3.14 11.43 -14.89
N GLU A 99 -2.32 11.54 -13.86
CA GLU A 99 -2.01 12.79 -13.16
C GLU A 99 -0.51 12.86 -12.85
N PRO A 100 0.11 14.05 -12.84
CA PRO A 100 1.51 14.20 -12.45
C PRO A 100 1.67 14.11 -10.92
N ILE A 101 1.41 12.94 -10.36
CA ILE A 101 1.52 12.67 -8.92
C ILE A 101 2.26 11.36 -8.65
N ILE A 102 2.93 11.30 -7.50
CA ILE A 102 3.32 10.05 -6.84
C ILE A 102 2.34 9.79 -5.70
N ARG A 103 1.73 8.64 -5.69
CA ARG A 103 0.93 8.14 -4.55
C ARG A 103 1.86 7.46 -3.56
N ILE A 104 1.65 7.76 -2.28
CA ILE A 104 2.47 7.26 -1.18
C ILE A 104 1.51 6.63 -0.17
N TYR A 105 1.51 5.31 -0.11
CA TYR A 105 0.71 4.55 0.86
C TYR A 105 1.63 3.89 1.86
N THR A 106 1.33 4.06 3.13
CA THR A 106 2.05 3.42 4.22
C THR A 106 1.09 2.65 5.11
N GLU A 107 1.57 1.59 5.74
CA GLU A 107 0.81 0.83 6.72
C GLU A 107 1.69 0.48 7.92
N ALA A 108 1.13 0.60 9.11
CA ALA A 108 1.81 0.31 10.37
C ALA A 108 0.83 -0.14 11.46
N ALA A 109 1.36 -0.53 12.62
CA ALA A 109 0.56 -0.97 13.78
C ALA A 109 -0.25 0.14 14.47
N SER A 110 -0.01 1.42 14.14
CA SER A 110 -0.81 2.56 14.59
C SER A 110 -0.89 3.64 13.51
N GLN A 111 -1.93 4.50 13.58
CA GLN A 111 -2.09 5.63 12.66
C GLN A 111 -0.88 6.57 12.74
N GLU A 112 -0.43 6.88 13.94
CA GLU A 112 0.75 7.75 14.17
C GLU A 112 2.00 7.19 13.47
N LYS A 113 2.28 5.88 13.61
CA LYS A 113 3.43 5.25 12.96
C LYS A 113 3.31 5.26 11.43
N ALA A 114 2.11 5.05 10.90
CA ALA A 114 1.86 5.12 9.47
C ALA A 114 2.07 6.54 8.92
N ASP A 115 1.58 7.56 9.63
CA ASP A 115 1.72 8.97 9.24
C ASP A 115 3.19 9.44 9.34
N VAL A 116 3.90 9.06 10.40
CA VAL A 116 5.34 9.38 10.56
C VAL A 116 6.17 8.75 9.43
N LEU A 117 5.89 7.48 9.07
CA LEU A 117 6.55 6.85 7.93
C LEU A 117 6.24 7.59 6.63
N ALA A 118 4.98 7.97 6.40
CA ALA A 118 4.57 8.68 5.20
C ALA A 118 5.30 10.03 5.09
N LEU A 119 5.35 10.82 6.15
CA LEU A 119 6.03 12.12 6.18
C LEU A 119 7.52 11.97 5.90
N ARG A 120 8.20 11.02 6.53
CA ARG A 120 9.61 10.74 6.26
C ARG A 120 9.86 10.46 4.78
N ILE A 121 9.04 9.62 4.16
CA ILE A 121 9.18 9.26 2.75
C ILE A 121 8.87 10.46 1.83
N ILE A 122 7.89 11.29 2.19
CA ILE A 122 7.58 12.53 1.46
C ILE A 122 8.78 13.47 1.46
N ASP A 123 9.36 13.72 2.63
CA ASP A 123 10.55 14.59 2.77
C ASP A 123 11.73 14.08 1.94
N GLU A 124 11.94 12.76 1.92
CA GLU A 124 12.99 12.13 1.13
C GLU A 124 12.78 12.26 -0.37
N ILE A 125 11.54 12.07 -0.83
CA ILE A 125 11.17 12.26 -2.25
C ILE A 125 11.33 13.72 -2.65
N GLN A 126 10.91 14.65 -1.81
CA GLN A 126 11.06 16.09 -2.06
C GLN A 126 12.54 16.48 -2.13
N ALA A 127 13.37 15.97 -1.25
CA ALA A 127 14.81 16.21 -1.29
C ALA A 127 15.48 15.67 -2.57
N ILE A 128 15.05 14.48 -3.05
CA ILE A 128 15.53 13.91 -4.32
C ILE A 128 15.03 14.74 -5.51
N ALA A 129 13.80 15.20 -5.46
CA ALA A 129 13.19 16.00 -6.51
C ALA A 129 13.67 17.48 -6.56
N GLY A 130 14.31 17.95 -5.48
CA GLY A 130 14.75 19.34 -5.34
C GLY A 130 13.62 20.34 -5.12
N ILE A 131 12.55 19.93 -4.43
CA ILE A 131 11.36 20.74 -4.12
C ILE A 131 11.09 20.77 -2.61
#